data_2f6d4b7b3d1273628064fd40f50fd7f4
#
_entry.id   2f6d4b7b3d1273628064fd40f50fd7f4
#
_cell.length_a   1.000
_cell.length_b   1.000
_cell.length_c   1.000
_cell.angle_alpha   90.00
_cell.angle_beta   90.00
_cell.angle_gamma   90.00
#
_symmetry.space_group_name_H-M   'P 1'
#
loop_
_entity.id
_entity.type
_entity.pdbx_description
1 polymer ?
#
loop_
_entity_poly.entity_id
_entity_poly.type
_entity_poly.pdbx_seq_one_letter_code
_entity_poly.pdbx_strand_id
1 'polypeptide(L)'
;MISPTVSAGRLRFLLNLYPPFFFQGIRIQSIAKDFTSATVCVRRSIMTRNMMGTTFGGSLMAAADPILPILYWRILSTPEKKLSVWLKKQTSEFLIPADAKVTLKFSIDEGRLNEARASLESSGRLDLTDQINATLPDDRIMARFSITSSLRVQESD
;
A
#
# COMPACT_ATOMS: atom_id res chain seq x y z
N MET A 1 -7.06 -9.85 14.39
CA MET A 1 -7.14 -9.68 12.91
C MET A 1 -8.13 -8.56 12.61
N ILE A 2 -7.87 -7.67 11.64
CA ILE A 2 -8.79 -6.58 11.28
C ILE A 2 -9.94 -7.18 10.47
N SER A 3 -11.20 -6.81 10.79
CA SER A 3 -12.37 -7.27 10.06
C SER A 3 -12.40 -6.67 8.63
N PRO A 4 -12.78 -7.43 7.59
CA PRO A 4 -12.99 -6.89 6.25
C PRO A 4 -14.14 -5.86 6.16
N THR A 5 -14.93 -5.70 7.22
CA THR A 5 -16.00 -4.69 7.31
C THR A 5 -15.55 -3.35 7.92
N VAL A 6 -14.24 -3.21 8.24
CA VAL A 6 -13.70 -1.97 8.80
C VAL A 6 -13.92 -0.78 7.86
N SER A 7 -14.34 0.38 8.38
CA SER A 7 -14.46 1.61 7.59
C SER A 7 -13.10 2.21 7.24
N ALA A 8 -13.03 2.97 6.14
CA ALA A 8 -11.79 3.62 5.70
C ALA A 8 -11.17 4.53 6.77
N GLY A 9 -12.01 5.30 7.50
CA GLY A 9 -11.55 6.15 8.59
C GLY A 9 -10.95 5.38 9.75
N ARG A 10 -11.58 4.26 10.16
CA ARG A 10 -11.07 3.40 11.24
C ARG A 10 -9.80 2.67 10.82
N LEU A 11 -9.74 2.16 9.58
CA LEU A 11 -8.53 1.54 9.05
C LEU A 11 -7.36 2.53 9.02
N ARG A 12 -7.59 3.75 8.51
CA ARG A 12 -6.59 4.83 8.52
C ARG A 12 -6.07 5.12 9.94
N PHE A 13 -6.97 5.19 10.92
CA PHE A 13 -6.60 5.43 12.30
C PHE A 13 -5.72 4.30 12.84
N LEU A 14 -6.11 3.05 12.66
CA LEU A 14 -5.35 1.87 13.11
C LEU A 14 -3.96 1.79 12.46
N LEU A 15 -3.88 2.02 11.14
CA LEU A 15 -2.60 2.02 10.43
C LEU A 15 -1.67 3.14 10.90
N ASN A 16 -2.22 4.30 11.26
CA ASN A 16 -1.42 5.40 11.79
C ASN A 16 -0.91 5.15 13.23
N LEU A 17 -1.53 4.24 13.96
CA LEU A 17 -1.08 3.79 15.29
C LEU A 17 -0.19 2.55 15.22
N TYR A 18 -0.09 1.92 14.04
CA TYR A 18 0.72 0.71 13.87
C TYR A 18 2.21 1.03 14.08
N PRO A 19 2.86 0.40 15.09
CA PRO A 19 4.21 0.79 15.49
C PRO A 19 5.24 0.82 14.35
N PRO A 20 5.30 -0.16 13.42
CA PRO A 20 6.21 -0.10 12.29
C PRO A 20 6.04 1.14 11.42
N PHE A 21 4.82 1.65 11.24
CA PHE A 21 4.57 2.88 10.48
C PHE A 21 4.95 4.11 11.29
N PHE A 22 4.53 4.13 12.55
CA PHE A 22 4.79 5.27 13.43
C PHE A 22 6.29 5.57 13.54
N PHE A 23 7.11 4.57 13.86
CA PHE A 23 8.56 4.75 14.00
C PHE A 23 9.28 5.04 12.68
N GLN A 24 8.74 4.61 11.55
CA GLN A 24 9.29 4.91 10.24
C GLN A 24 8.75 6.21 9.61
N GLY A 25 8.00 7.01 10.39
CA GLY A 25 7.47 8.30 9.93
C GLY A 25 6.42 8.18 8.83
N ILE A 26 5.86 6.98 8.64
CA ILE A 26 4.83 6.67 7.64
C ILE A 26 3.48 7.13 8.18
N ARG A 27 2.72 7.85 7.36
CA ARG A 27 1.40 8.33 7.72
C ARG A 27 0.41 8.19 6.57
N ILE A 28 -0.67 7.50 6.83
CA ILE A 28 -1.80 7.40 5.92
C ILE A 28 -2.57 8.72 6.00
N GLN A 29 -2.54 9.51 4.93
CA GLN A 29 -3.24 10.79 4.85
C GLN A 29 -4.72 10.61 4.54
N SER A 30 -5.02 9.74 3.58
CA SER A 30 -6.39 9.41 3.17
C SER A 30 -6.52 7.98 2.70
N ILE A 31 -7.72 7.42 2.86
CA ILE A 31 -8.20 6.22 2.19
C ILE A 31 -9.60 6.57 1.69
N ALA A 32 -9.87 6.33 0.42
CA ALA A 32 -11.20 6.53 -0.17
C ALA A 32 -12.24 5.63 0.52
N LYS A 33 -13.50 6.08 0.58
CA LYS A 33 -14.58 5.32 1.25
C LYS A 33 -14.84 3.96 0.61
N ASP A 34 -14.63 3.87 -0.72
CA ASP A 34 -14.74 2.66 -1.54
C ASP A 34 -13.42 1.86 -1.60
N PHE A 35 -12.36 2.33 -0.92
CA PHE A 35 -11.04 1.72 -0.89
C PHE A 35 -10.31 1.67 -2.25
N THR A 36 -10.78 2.37 -3.26
CA THR A 36 -10.13 2.40 -4.59
C THR A 36 -8.85 3.22 -4.61
N SER A 37 -8.62 4.06 -3.60
CA SER A 37 -7.41 4.87 -3.53
C SER A 37 -6.96 5.16 -2.10
N ALA A 38 -5.65 5.42 -1.96
CA ALA A 38 -5.05 5.88 -0.72
C ALA A 38 -3.89 6.84 -0.99
N THR A 39 -3.63 7.74 -0.04
CA THR A 39 -2.46 8.61 -0.04
C THR A 39 -1.68 8.38 1.24
N VAL A 40 -0.39 8.13 1.08
CA VAL A 40 0.56 7.90 2.17
C VAL A 40 1.67 8.92 2.09
N CYS A 41 2.15 9.41 3.21
CA CYS A 41 3.36 10.21 3.24
C CYS A 41 4.39 9.62 4.20
N VAL A 42 5.65 9.84 3.88
CA VAL A 42 6.79 9.58 4.75
C VAL A 42 7.40 10.92 5.14
N ARG A 43 7.44 11.19 6.46
CA ARG A 43 8.00 12.44 6.99
C ARG A 43 9.51 12.31 7.12
N ARG A 44 10.23 13.31 6.63
CA ARG A 44 11.65 13.45 6.94
C ARG A 44 11.83 13.95 8.37
N SER A 45 12.47 13.17 9.20
CA SER A 45 12.73 13.47 10.62
C SER A 45 14.09 12.91 11.04
N ILE A 46 14.53 13.16 12.26
CA ILE A 46 15.75 12.56 12.81
C ILE A 46 15.64 11.01 12.79
N MET A 47 14.45 10.47 13.05
CA MET A 47 14.22 9.01 13.08
C MET A 47 14.19 8.36 11.70
N THR A 48 13.93 9.15 10.64
CA THR A 48 13.77 8.63 9.27
C THR A 48 14.90 9.03 8.34
N ARG A 49 15.88 9.81 8.81
CA ARG A 49 17.04 10.19 8.01
C ARG A 49 18.09 9.08 7.98
N ASN A 50 18.69 8.88 6.82
CA ASN A 50 19.90 8.08 6.66
C ASN A 50 21.15 8.93 6.96
N MET A 51 22.32 8.30 6.87
CA MET A 51 23.61 8.97 7.11
C MET A 51 23.91 10.13 6.16
N MET A 52 23.30 10.14 4.96
CA MET A 52 23.43 11.21 3.96
C MET A 52 22.43 12.35 4.17
N GLY A 53 21.63 12.31 5.27
CA GLY A 53 20.66 13.34 5.61
C GLY A 53 19.35 13.29 4.83
N THR A 54 19.16 12.32 3.92
CA THR A 54 17.90 12.10 3.19
C THR A 54 17.02 11.08 3.89
N THR A 55 15.76 10.92 3.47
CA THR A 55 14.88 9.89 4.04
C THR A 55 15.42 8.50 3.73
N PHE A 56 15.45 7.63 4.74
CA PHE A 56 15.92 6.25 4.60
C PHE A 56 15.04 5.46 3.60
N GLY A 57 15.70 4.84 2.61
CA GLY A 57 15.02 4.10 1.55
C GLY A 57 14.14 2.96 2.07
N GLY A 58 14.55 2.29 3.16
CA GLY A 58 13.74 1.26 3.82
C GLY A 58 12.40 1.76 4.33
N SER A 59 12.32 3.01 4.83
CA SER A 59 11.03 3.62 5.22
C SER A 59 10.12 3.88 4.04
N LEU A 60 10.69 4.22 2.88
CA LEU A 60 9.94 4.42 1.62
C LEU A 60 9.43 3.07 1.09
N MET A 61 10.26 2.02 1.15
CA MET A 61 9.87 0.66 0.79
C MET A 61 8.76 0.15 1.71
N ALA A 62 8.86 0.34 3.03
CA ALA A 62 7.84 -0.03 4.00
C ALA A 62 6.53 0.75 3.81
N ALA A 63 6.58 2.01 3.33
CA ALA A 63 5.40 2.80 3.02
C ALA A 63 4.67 2.31 1.76
N ALA A 64 5.42 1.71 0.83
CA ALA A 64 4.87 1.17 -0.41
C ALA A 64 4.27 -0.23 -0.24
N ASP A 65 4.80 -1.03 0.70
CA ASP A 65 4.49 -2.44 0.89
C ASP A 65 2.99 -2.74 1.06
N PRO A 66 2.30 -2.34 2.16
CA PRO A 66 1.05 -3.03 2.49
C PRO A 66 -0.19 -2.40 1.87
N ILE A 67 -0.09 -1.25 1.24
CA ILE A 67 -1.27 -0.44 0.90
C ILE A 67 -2.11 -1.11 -0.18
N LEU A 68 -1.51 -1.47 -1.33
CA LEU A 68 -2.25 -2.16 -2.39
C LEU A 68 -2.81 -3.51 -1.94
N PRO A 69 -2.04 -4.40 -1.28
CA PRO A 69 -2.60 -5.61 -0.67
C PRO A 69 -3.81 -5.34 0.23
N ILE A 70 -3.75 -4.33 1.10
CA ILE A 70 -4.85 -3.96 2.00
C ILE A 70 -6.08 -3.45 1.22
N LEU A 71 -5.89 -2.62 0.19
CA LEU A 71 -6.98 -2.11 -0.64
C LEU A 71 -7.67 -3.26 -1.38
N TYR A 72 -6.92 -4.13 -2.04
CA TYR A 72 -7.47 -5.32 -2.71
C TYR A 72 -8.21 -6.22 -1.74
N TRP A 73 -7.59 -6.53 -0.58
CA TRP A 73 -8.24 -7.32 0.45
C TRP A 73 -9.58 -6.74 0.88
N ARG A 74 -9.62 -5.42 1.08
CA ARG A 74 -10.83 -4.75 1.55
C ARG A 74 -11.95 -4.71 0.52
N ILE A 75 -11.60 -4.54 -0.77
CA ILE A 75 -12.58 -4.48 -1.88
C ILE A 75 -13.11 -5.86 -2.25
N LEU A 76 -12.23 -6.87 -2.26
CA LEU A 76 -12.52 -8.18 -2.85
C LEU A 76 -12.95 -9.24 -1.83
N SER A 77 -12.75 -9.00 -0.51
CA SER A 77 -13.26 -9.90 0.53
C SER A 77 -14.74 -9.66 0.79
N THR A 78 -15.50 -10.76 0.89
CA THR A 78 -16.91 -10.74 1.33
C THR A 78 -17.09 -11.66 2.54
N PRO A 79 -18.25 -11.65 3.24
CA PRO A 79 -18.50 -12.60 4.32
C PRO A 79 -18.39 -14.05 3.88
N GLU A 80 -18.77 -14.35 2.62
CA GLU A 80 -18.77 -15.69 2.02
C GLU A 80 -17.41 -16.04 1.41
N LYS A 81 -16.62 -15.03 1.01
CA LYS A 81 -15.34 -15.20 0.32
C LYS A 81 -14.23 -14.46 1.05
N LYS A 82 -13.62 -15.13 2.01
CA LYS A 82 -12.47 -14.59 2.74
C LYS A 82 -11.21 -14.71 1.90
N LEU A 83 -10.41 -13.65 1.87
CA LEU A 83 -9.13 -13.63 1.16
C LEU A 83 -7.95 -13.53 2.14
N SER A 84 -6.89 -14.25 1.84
CA SER A 84 -5.54 -13.95 2.31
C SER A 84 -4.84 -13.09 1.28
N VAL A 85 -4.26 -11.99 1.70
CA VAL A 85 -3.55 -11.06 0.81
C VAL A 85 -2.25 -10.64 1.46
N TRP A 86 -1.17 -10.64 0.68
CA TRP A 86 0.15 -10.20 1.14
C TRP A 86 0.99 -9.66 -0.03
N LEU A 87 2.06 -8.95 0.33
CA LEU A 87 3.09 -8.57 -0.62
C LEU A 87 3.88 -9.83 -1.06
N LYS A 88 3.91 -10.13 -2.35
CA LYS A 88 4.71 -11.22 -2.92
C LYS A 88 6.08 -10.75 -3.39
N LYS A 89 6.12 -9.58 -4.03
CA LYS A 89 7.35 -9.01 -4.58
C LYS A 89 7.25 -7.49 -4.59
N GLN A 90 8.37 -6.85 -4.32
CA GLN A 90 8.52 -5.42 -4.50
C GLN A 90 9.87 -5.13 -5.15
N THR A 91 9.87 -4.24 -6.15
CA THR A 91 11.08 -3.62 -6.66
C THR A 91 10.98 -2.11 -6.52
N SER A 92 12.09 -1.46 -6.25
CA SER A 92 12.15 0.00 -6.06
C SER A 92 13.34 0.56 -6.81
N GLU A 93 13.10 1.66 -7.52
CA GLU A 93 14.08 2.46 -8.21
C GLU A 93 14.08 3.87 -7.61
N PHE A 94 15.19 4.27 -7.00
CA PHE A 94 15.35 5.61 -6.43
C PHE A 94 16.03 6.51 -7.45
N LEU A 95 15.36 7.58 -7.87
CA LEU A 95 15.81 8.46 -8.96
C LEU A 95 16.54 9.69 -8.44
N ILE A 96 16.07 10.28 -7.35
CA ILE A 96 16.65 11.44 -6.70
C ILE A 96 16.57 11.32 -5.18
N PRO A 97 17.43 12.04 -4.43
CA PRO A 97 17.40 12.01 -2.97
C PRO A 97 16.06 12.50 -2.39
N ALA A 98 15.58 11.80 -1.35
CA ALA A 98 14.38 12.18 -0.60
C ALA A 98 14.74 13.22 0.47
N ASP A 99 14.93 14.47 0.08
CA ASP A 99 15.35 15.59 0.95
C ASP A 99 14.19 16.34 1.61
N ALA A 100 12.94 15.97 1.28
CA ALA A 100 11.71 16.51 1.82
C ALA A 100 10.70 15.40 2.17
N LYS A 101 9.47 15.79 2.55
CA LYS A 101 8.35 14.86 2.72
C LYS A 101 8.07 14.15 1.41
N VAL A 102 7.98 12.82 1.44
CA VAL A 102 7.63 12.01 0.27
C VAL A 102 6.16 11.63 0.33
N THR A 103 5.47 11.67 -0.82
CA THR A 103 4.07 11.27 -0.96
C THR A 103 3.96 10.11 -1.95
N LEU A 104 3.24 9.06 -1.57
CA LEU A 104 2.89 7.92 -2.41
C LEU A 104 1.37 7.94 -2.62
N LYS A 105 0.94 7.90 -3.87
CA LYS A 105 -0.48 7.82 -4.24
C LYS A 105 -0.76 6.46 -4.84
N PHE A 106 -1.80 5.80 -4.32
CA PHE A 106 -2.25 4.48 -4.73
C PHE A 106 -3.63 4.60 -5.34
N SER A 107 -3.87 3.91 -6.44
CA SER A 107 -5.18 3.85 -7.09
C SER A 107 -5.36 2.49 -7.76
N ILE A 108 -6.57 1.98 -7.69
CA ILE A 108 -7.00 0.75 -8.35
C ILE A 108 -8.19 1.13 -9.23
N ASP A 109 -8.07 0.94 -10.53
CA ASP A 109 -9.16 1.20 -11.47
C ASP A 109 -10.13 0.02 -11.58
N GLU A 110 -11.30 0.26 -12.16
CA GLU A 110 -12.35 -0.75 -12.29
C GLU A 110 -11.95 -1.90 -13.21
N GLY A 111 -11.15 -1.65 -14.24
CA GLY A 111 -10.64 -2.70 -15.12
C GLY A 111 -9.77 -3.68 -14.34
N ARG A 112 -8.92 -3.17 -13.47
CA ARG A 112 -8.06 -3.94 -12.60
C ARG A 112 -8.86 -4.77 -11.58
N LEU A 113 -9.94 -4.20 -11.03
CA LEU A 113 -10.84 -4.91 -10.13
C LEU A 113 -11.60 -6.03 -10.83
N ASN A 114 -12.05 -5.81 -12.06
CA ASN A 114 -12.75 -6.83 -12.85
C ASN A 114 -11.82 -8.00 -13.22
N GLU A 115 -10.57 -7.72 -13.62
CA GLU A 115 -9.52 -8.74 -13.80
C GLU A 115 -9.34 -9.58 -12.53
N ALA A 116 -9.23 -8.90 -11.38
CA ALA A 116 -9.04 -9.57 -10.10
C ALA A 116 -10.24 -10.47 -9.71
N ARG A 117 -11.48 -9.99 -9.90
CA ARG A 117 -12.69 -10.77 -9.63
C ARG A 117 -12.75 -12.02 -10.49
N ALA A 118 -12.57 -11.88 -11.82
CA ALA A 118 -12.61 -13.00 -12.76
C ALA A 118 -11.55 -14.07 -12.45
N SER A 119 -10.32 -13.65 -12.14
CA SER A 119 -9.24 -14.60 -11.80
C SER A 119 -9.48 -15.31 -10.48
N LEU A 120 -10.00 -14.61 -9.46
CA LEU A 120 -10.34 -15.24 -8.17
C LEU A 120 -11.53 -16.21 -8.28
N GLU A 121 -12.46 -15.96 -9.20
CA GLU A 121 -13.57 -16.86 -9.47
C GLU A 121 -13.11 -18.14 -10.20
N SER A 122 -12.22 -17.98 -11.18
CA SER A 122 -11.77 -19.12 -12.01
C SER A 122 -10.71 -19.99 -11.34
N SER A 123 -9.78 -19.41 -10.58
CA SER A 123 -8.61 -20.13 -10.06
C SER A 123 -8.42 -20.04 -8.53
N GLY A 124 -9.23 -19.25 -7.84
CA GLY A 124 -9.11 -19.01 -6.39
C GLY A 124 -7.84 -18.25 -5.98
N ARG A 125 -7.01 -17.84 -6.94
CA ARG A 125 -5.73 -17.16 -6.68
C ARG A 125 -5.38 -16.18 -7.77
N LEU A 126 -4.62 -15.14 -7.40
CA LEU A 126 -4.16 -14.11 -8.33
C LEU A 126 -2.92 -13.41 -7.79
N ASP A 127 -1.99 -13.09 -8.67
CA ASP A 127 -0.88 -12.18 -8.39
C ASP A 127 -1.03 -10.95 -9.30
N LEU A 128 -1.17 -9.76 -8.70
CA LEU A 128 -1.31 -8.49 -9.41
C LEU A 128 -0.08 -7.64 -9.20
N THR A 129 0.47 -7.12 -10.28
CA THR A 129 1.60 -6.17 -10.24
C THR A 129 1.14 -4.79 -10.64
N ASP A 130 1.31 -3.83 -9.74
CA ASP A 130 0.96 -2.43 -9.92
C ASP A 130 2.20 -1.54 -9.82
N GLN A 131 2.15 -0.39 -10.51
CA GLN A 131 3.21 0.60 -10.49
C GLN A 131 2.75 1.83 -9.72
N ILE A 132 3.59 2.33 -8.82
CA ILE A 132 3.33 3.59 -8.12
C ILE A 132 4.57 4.48 -8.14
N ASN A 133 4.32 5.78 -8.12
CA ASN A 133 5.37 6.79 -7.99
C ASN A 133 5.34 7.40 -6.58
N ALA A 134 6.53 7.63 -6.05
CA ALA A 134 6.74 8.46 -4.88
C ALA A 134 7.22 9.84 -5.32
N THR A 135 6.58 10.89 -4.83
CA THR A 135 6.85 12.27 -5.25
C THR A 135 7.29 13.15 -4.10
N LEU A 136 8.08 14.17 -4.41
CA LEU A 136 8.41 15.29 -3.56
C LEU A 136 7.30 16.36 -3.59
N PRO A 137 7.33 17.39 -2.72
CA PRO A 137 6.30 18.43 -2.68
C PRO A 137 6.18 19.28 -3.95
N ASP A 138 7.20 19.29 -4.80
CA ASP A 138 7.26 19.94 -6.10
C ASP A 138 6.86 19.00 -7.28
N ASP A 139 6.21 17.87 -6.96
CA ASP A 139 5.74 16.83 -7.88
C ASP A 139 6.85 16.08 -8.66
N ARG A 140 8.13 16.32 -8.36
CA ARG A 140 9.20 15.48 -8.93
C ARG A 140 9.08 14.04 -8.44
N ILE A 141 9.16 13.09 -9.36
CA ILE A 141 9.21 11.66 -9.02
C ILE A 141 10.58 11.36 -8.43
N MET A 142 10.60 10.97 -7.15
CA MET A 142 11.83 10.62 -6.45
C MET A 142 12.11 9.12 -6.46
N ALA A 143 11.06 8.28 -6.56
CA ALA A 143 11.21 6.83 -6.70
C ALA A 143 10.01 6.23 -7.45
N ARG A 144 10.24 5.05 -8.03
CA ARG A 144 9.23 4.18 -8.62
C ARG A 144 9.22 2.86 -7.88
N PHE A 145 8.03 2.33 -7.65
CA PHE A 145 7.84 1.02 -7.03
C PHE A 145 6.96 0.15 -7.92
N SER A 146 7.39 -1.10 -8.11
CA SER A 146 6.57 -2.16 -8.68
C SER A 146 6.20 -3.12 -7.57
N ILE A 147 4.91 -3.30 -7.33
CA ILE A 147 4.36 -4.01 -6.18
C ILE A 147 3.51 -5.16 -6.68
N THR A 148 3.88 -6.38 -6.35
CA THR A 148 3.08 -7.57 -6.65
C THR A 148 2.33 -8.02 -5.41
N SER A 149 1.02 -7.83 -5.42
CA SER A 149 0.09 -8.35 -4.40
C SER A 149 -0.32 -9.77 -4.75
N SER A 150 -0.23 -10.70 -3.80
CA SER A 150 -0.74 -12.07 -3.95
C SER A 150 -2.04 -12.22 -3.19
N LEU A 151 -3.09 -12.65 -3.89
CA LEU A 151 -4.43 -12.87 -3.36
C LEU A 151 -4.79 -14.35 -3.45
N ARG A 152 -5.37 -14.89 -2.39
CA ARG A 152 -5.80 -16.28 -2.31
C ARG A 152 -7.16 -16.36 -1.62
N VAL A 153 -8.08 -17.11 -2.19
CA VAL A 153 -9.32 -17.50 -1.49
C VAL A 153 -8.95 -18.45 -0.35
N GLN A 154 -9.42 -18.16 0.86
CA GLN A 154 -9.26 -19.07 1.98
C GLN A 154 -10.25 -20.23 1.81
N GLU A 155 -9.74 -21.46 1.88
CA GLU A 155 -10.61 -22.63 2.01
C GLU A 155 -11.34 -22.54 3.35
N SER A 156 -12.64 -22.81 3.32
CA SER A 156 -13.43 -22.89 4.57
C SER A 156 -13.05 -24.21 5.25
N ASP A 157 -12.46 -24.11 6.44
CA ASP A 157 -12.34 -25.28 7.33
C ASP A 157 -13.72 -25.79 7.76
#